data_6987ec4085b390c4292b84cc85f0196a
#
_entry.id   6987ec4085b390c4292b84cc85f0196a
#
_cell.length_a   1.000
_cell.length_b   1.000
_cell.length_c   1.000
_cell.angle_alpha   90.00
_cell.angle_beta   90.00
_cell.angle_gamma   90.00
#
_symmetry.space_group_name_H-M   'P 1'
#
loop_
_entity.id
_entity.type
_entity.pdbx_description
1 polymer ?
#
loop_
_entity_poly.entity_id
_entity_poly.type
_entity_poly.pdbx_seq_one_letter_code
_entity_poly.pdbx_strand_id
1 'polypeptide(L)'
;MNNKSLMERLLEAGYPPEDIDHYYYDLYVYVTPLTTKVILEWADENGYDNNLRDGWFVQKFKDQITGRMMYDIVFQYIPSLDKKEVK
;
A
#
# COMPACT_ATOMS: atom_id res chain seq x y z
N MET A 1 -8.31 -18.49 3.16
CA MET A 1 -7.68 -17.36 3.78
C MET A 1 -6.42 -16.93 3.05
N ASN A 2 -6.31 -15.68 2.85
CA ASN A 2 -5.22 -15.14 2.05
C ASN A 2 -4.17 -14.54 2.97
N ASN A 3 -2.95 -15.05 2.87
CA ASN A 3 -1.87 -14.55 3.70
C ASN A 3 -0.95 -13.58 2.99
N LYS A 4 -1.36 -13.15 1.82
CA LYS A 4 -0.50 -12.27 1.07
C LYS A 4 -0.53 -10.86 1.62
N SER A 5 0.60 -10.20 1.52
CA SER A 5 0.68 -8.81 1.92
C SER A 5 0.00 -7.92 0.90
N LEU A 6 -0.28 -6.70 1.30
CA LEU A 6 -0.84 -5.75 0.36
C LEU A 6 0.09 -5.54 -0.83
N MET A 7 1.39 -5.45 -0.57
CA MET A 7 2.34 -5.27 -1.67
C MET A 7 2.27 -6.42 -2.65
N GLU A 8 2.19 -7.65 -2.16
CA GLU A 8 2.07 -8.80 -3.05
C GLU A 8 0.78 -8.76 -3.86
N ARG A 9 -0.30 -8.32 -3.22
CA ARG A 9 -1.56 -8.22 -3.92
C ARG A 9 -1.52 -7.18 -5.03
N LEU A 10 -0.84 -6.08 -4.79
CA LEU A 10 -0.70 -5.05 -5.82
C LEU A 10 0.11 -5.56 -6.99
N LEU A 11 1.20 -6.26 -6.71
CA LEU A 11 2.03 -6.79 -7.79
C LEU A 11 1.27 -7.83 -8.61
N GLU A 12 0.53 -8.67 -7.96
CA GLU A 12 -0.25 -9.69 -8.68
C GLU A 12 -1.34 -9.06 -9.54
N ALA A 13 -1.84 -7.92 -9.14
CA ALA A 13 -2.88 -7.24 -9.91
C ALA A 13 -2.32 -6.47 -11.09
N GLY A 14 -0.99 -6.43 -11.22
CA GLY A 14 -0.37 -5.77 -12.35
C GLY A 14 0.17 -4.39 -12.07
N TYR A 15 0.20 -3.99 -10.82
CA TYR A 15 0.75 -2.67 -10.50
C TYR A 15 2.26 -2.70 -10.70
N PRO A 16 2.83 -1.70 -11.38
CA PRO A 16 4.26 -1.72 -11.68
C PRO A 16 5.10 -1.67 -10.40
N PRO A 17 6.04 -2.60 -10.25
CA PRO A 17 6.87 -2.58 -9.05
C PRO A 17 7.71 -1.32 -8.92
N GLU A 18 8.05 -0.69 -10.02
CA GLU A 18 8.86 0.52 -9.95
C GLU A 18 8.06 1.70 -9.41
N ASP A 19 6.74 1.59 -9.34
CA ASP A 19 5.90 2.65 -8.80
C ASP A 19 5.51 2.41 -7.35
N ILE A 20 6.04 1.35 -6.75
CA ILE A 20 5.82 1.09 -5.34
C ILE A 20 7.00 1.68 -4.57
N ASP A 21 6.71 2.47 -3.56
CA ASP A 21 7.74 3.03 -2.73
C ASP A 21 7.42 2.72 -1.28
N HIS A 22 8.42 2.74 -0.43
CA HIS A 22 8.16 2.52 0.98
C HIS A 22 9.18 3.30 1.79
N TYR A 23 8.79 3.62 3.02
CA TYR A 23 9.65 4.35 3.91
C TYR A 23 9.30 3.89 5.31
N TYR A 24 10.25 3.26 5.98
CA TYR A 24 10.01 2.61 7.26
C TYR A 24 8.93 1.56 7.08
N TYR A 25 7.76 1.78 7.67
CA TYR A 25 6.70 0.78 7.63
C TYR A 25 5.54 1.19 6.74
N ASP A 26 5.68 2.30 6.06
CA ASP A 26 4.60 2.78 5.21
C ASP A 26 4.84 2.39 3.77
N LEU A 27 3.77 2.12 3.06
CA LEU A 27 3.80 1.76 1.65
C LEU A 27 3.13 2.85 0.85
N TYR A 28 3.76 3.27 -0.22
CA TYR A 28 3.25 4.38 -1.04
C TYR A 28 2.97 3.89 -2.45
N VAL A 29 1.77 4.14 -2.94
CA VAL A 29 1.38 3.83 -4.30
C VAL A 29 0.48 4.94 -4.83
N TYR A 30 0.42 5.07 -6.16
CA TYR A 30 -0.43 6.09 -6.74
C TYR A 30 -1.89 5.75 -6.56
N VAL A 31 -2.72 6.80 -6.49
CA VAL A 31 -4.16 6.63 -6.41
C VAL A 31 -4.68 6.35 -7.81
N THR A 32 -5.10 5.14 -8.07
CA THR A 32 -5.66 4.73 -9.35
C THR A 32 -6.83 3.81 -9.08
N PRO A 33 -7.66 3.54 -10.09
CA PRO A 33 -8.74 2.56 -9.88
C PRO A 33 -8.22 1.20 -9.45
N LEU A 34 -7.07 0.79 -9.99
CA LEU A 34 -6.51 -0.50 -9.65
C LEU A 34 -6.07 -0.55 -8.19
N THR A 35 -5.30 0.45 -7.75
CA THR A 35 -4.81 0.44 -6.39
C THR A 35 -5.95 0.59 -5.39
N THR A 36 -6.93 1.41 -5.72
CA THR A 36 -8.08 1.59 -4.85
C THR A 36 -8.81 0.25 -4.65
N LYS A 37 -9.03 -0.47 -5.75
CA LYS A 37 -9.73 -1.75 -5.65
C LYS A 37 -8.95 -2.75 -4.83
N VAL A 38 -7.66 -2.86 -5.08
CA VAL A 38 -6.83 -3.84 -4.39
C VAL A 38 -6.77 -3.52 -2.89
N ILE A 39 -6.62 -2.24 -2.56
CA ILE A 39 -6.54 -1.85 -1.16
C ILE A 39 -7.83 -2.16 -0.44
N LEU A 40 -8.97 -1.87 -1.07
CA LEU A 40 -10.25 -2.15 -0.44
C LEU A 40 -10.46 -3.64 -0.23
N GLU A 41 -10.11 -4.45 -1.22
CA GLU A 41 -10.26 -5.89 -1.08
C GLU A 41 -9.36 -6.44 0.00
N TRP A 42 -8.13 -5.97 0.02
CA TRP A 42 -7.18 -6.44 1.03
C TRP A 42 -7.64 -6.04 2.43
N ALA A 43 -8.14 -4.82 2.56
CA ALA A 43 -8.61 -4.36 3.85
C ALA A 43 -9.79 -5.18 4.34
N ASP A 44 -10.72 -5.48 3.43
CA ASP A 44 -11.87 -6.27 3.79
C ASP A 44 -11.46 -7.66 4.26
N GLU A 45 -10.54 -8.26 3.54
CA GLU A 45 -10.08 -9.61 3.89
C GLU A 45 -9.36 -9.65 5.22
N ASN A 46 -8.75 -8.56 5.60
CA ASN A 46 -7.96 -8.52 6.82
C ASN A 46 -8.65 -7.81 7.97
N GLY A 47 -9.91 -7.50 7.81
CA GLY A 47 -10.68 -6.95 8.92
C GLY A 47 -10.50 -5.47 9.14
N TYR A 48 -9.92 -4.77 8.20
CA TYR A 48 -9.78 -3.33 8.32
C TYR A 48 -11.03 -2.64 7.81
N ASP A 49 -11.19 -1.39 8.23
CA ASP A 49 -12.25 -0.56 7.72
C ASP A 49 -11.94 -0.25 6.25
N ASN A 50 -12.83 -0.63 5.36
CA ASN A 50 -12.60 -0.47 3.94
C ASN A 50 -13.10 0.85 3.39
N ASN A 51 -13.20 1.84 4.25
CA ASN A 51 -13.69 3.14 3.86
C ASN A 51 -12.66 4.03 3.22
N LEU A 52 -11.42 3.77 3.36
CA LEU A 52 -10.32 4.58 2.82
C LEU A 52 -10.42 6.05 3.22
N ARG A 53 -10.91 6.30 4.43
CA ARG A 53 -10.91 7.66 4.94
C ARG A 53 -9.57 7.96 5.56
N ASP A 54 -9.17 9.21 5.46
CA ASP A 54 -7.93 9.64 6.05
C ASP A 54 -7.89 9.31 7.52
N GLY A 55 -6.70 9.01 7.99
CA GLY A 55 -6.48 8.95 9.40
C GLY A 55 -6.62 7.58 10.00
N TRP A 56 -6.80 6.57 9.19
CA TRP A 56 -6.89 5.24 9.73
C TRP A 56 -5.68 4.44 9.27
N PHE A 57 -5.86 3.49 8.37
CA PHE A 57 -4.70 2.75 7.91
C PHE A 57 -4.19 3.29 6.56
N VAL A 58 -4.90 4.22 5.97
CA VAL A 58 -4.48 4.78 4.70
C VAL A 58 -4.75 6.28 4.70
N GLN A 59 -3.86 7.02 4.09
CA GLN A 59 -4.00 8.46 3.90
C GLN A 59 -3.70 8.79 2.47
N LYS A 60 -4.16 9.93 2.01
CA LYS A 60 -3.85 10.40 0.67
C LYS A 60 -3.06 11.69 0.74
N PHE A 61 -2.12 11.84 -0.17
CA PHE A 61 -1.35 13.07 -0.24
C PHE A 61 -0.93 13.29 -1.69
N LYS A 62 -0.53 14.51 -1.98
CA LYS A 62 -0.06 14.84 -3.31
C LYS A 62 1.45 14.76 -3.35
N ASP A 63 1.96 13.98 -4.29
CA ASP A 63 3.39 13.87 -4.47
C ASP A 63 3.90 15.16 -5.08
N GLN A 64 4.83 15.81 -4.42
CA GLN A 64 5.32 17.10 -4.86
C GLN A 64 6.11 17.03 -6.16
N ILE A 65 6.70 15.89 -6.42
CA ILE A 65 7.52 15.75 -7.62
C ILE A 65 6.68 15.52 -8.85
N THR A 66 5.74 14.60 -8.77
CA THR A 66 4.93 14.25 -9.93
C THR A 66 3.63 15.01 -10.01
N GLY A 67 3.17 15.57 -8.89
CA GLY A 67 1.87 16.21 -8.83
C GLY A 67 0.72 15.24 -8.75
N ARG A 68 0.99 13.95 -8.63
CA ARG A 68 -0.06 12.94 -8.60
C ARG A 68 -0.43 12.62 -7.17
N MET A 69 -1.67 12.16 -7.00
CA MET A 69 -2.11 11.72 -5.69
C MET A 69 -1.57 10.33 -5.37
N MET A 70 -1.19 10.14 -4.12
CA MET A 70 -0.67 8.87 -3.67
C MET A 70 -1.39 8.43 -2.40
N TYR A 71 -1.47 7.12 -2.22
CA TYR A 71 -1.89 6.55 -0.96
C TYR A 71 -0.65 6.33 -0.10
N ASP A 72 -0.78 6.65 1.17
CA ASP A 72 0.20 6.29 2.20
C ASP A 72 -0.48 5.23 3.05
N ILE A 73 -0.10 4.00 2.88
CA ILE A 73 -0.70 2.90 3.62
C ILE A 73 0.17 2.63 4.83
N VAL A 74 -0.36 2.97 5.97
CA VAL A 74 0.40 3.02 7.20
C VAL A 74 0.67 1.60 7.71
N PHE A 75 1.92 1.33 8.01
CA PHE A 75 2.35 0.05 8.58
C PHE A 75 2.10 -1.15 7.68
N GLN A 76 2.11 -0.93 6.37
CA GLN A 76 1.91 -2.04 5.44
C GLN A 76 3.19 -2.48 4.76
N TYR A 77 4.28 -1.81 5.04
CA TYR A 77 5.57 -2.27 4.56
C TYR A 77 5.92 -3.54 5.32
N ILE A 78 6.46 -4.51 4.62
CA ILE A 78 6.71 -5.81 5.20
C ILE A 78 8.07 -5.84 5.85
N PRO A 79 8.11 -5.89 7.15
CA PRO A 79 9.42 -5.88 7.82
C PRO A 79 10.29 -7.05 7.46
N SER A 80 9.70 -8.16 7.07
CA SER A 80 10.52 -9.31 6.72
C SER A 80 11.39 -9.04 5.51
N LEU A 81 10.98 -8.14 4.65
CA LEU A 81 11.82 -7.78 3.53
C LEU A 81 13.01 -6.96 3.97
N ASP A 82 12.85 -6.29 5.08
CA ASP A 82 13.90 -5.45 5.61
C ASP A 82 14.87 -6.21 6.47
N LYS A 83 14.48 -7.37 6.90
CA LYS A 83 15.32 -8.10 7.82
C LYS A 83 16.64 -8.46 7.25
N LYS A 84 16.71 -8.61 5.96
CA LYS A 84 17.97 -8.94 5.36
C LYS A 84 18.98 -7.89 5.57
N GLU A 85 18.52 -6.68 5.74
CA GLU A 85 19.46 -5.60 5.89
C GLU A 85 19.90 -5.41 7.30
N VAL A 86 19.18 -6.00 8.19
CA VAL A 86 19.46 -5.81 9.58
C VAL A 86 20.70 -6.49 9.99
N LYS A 87 20.96 -7.55 9.38
CA LYS A 87 22.09 -8.22 9.81
C LYS A 87 23.14 -8.33 9.05
#